data_f9e57aa2a208eca82941e118f0217bc9
#
_entry.id   f9e57aa2a208eca82941e118f0217bc9
#
_cell.length_a   1.000
_cell.length_b   1.000
_cell.length_c   1.000
_cell.angle_alpha   90.00
_cell.angle_beta   90.00
_cell.angle_gamma   90.00
#
_symmetry.space_group_name_H-M   'P 1'
#
loop_
_entity.id
_entity.type
_entity.pdbx_description
1 polymer ?
#
loop_
_entity_poly.entity_id
_entity_poly.type
_entity_poly.pdbx_seq_one_letter_code
_entity_poly.pdbx_strand_id
1 'polypeptide(L)'
;MWSIVLGTILRQWAFLAIEALVGSTARRNLGVSQAFGDDSLGYFTERLDPAPTRAALAAVLHRAKRNKAFESCRFVGLALDGTTVGRRRKWKCPWCRPYRNADREIVGYRHHLVLATVVGGDLTLPVDVDPYGPGDSEYAAGQRLLRRVRVSLGARFIDYVVVDGEFATAPFLHAAGEVGWPVVARLKDNLPELFRAAQRRFCSKPPDLKFRDGSDRVEIWDADDFDPWESLQWDTVRVIRYRQHHRDGQVVEAYWLSNFSSRRMSRRCLYAMAKSRWQIENQGFNDAKNRYGLEHIRHHHERSLLLVWLLTCLGLTLERLYRLRYLHRGSH
;
A
#
# COMPACT_ATOMS: atom_id res chain seq x y z
N MET A 1 1.86 7.59 23.09
CA MET A 1 1.37 6.94 21.87
C MET A 1 -0.08 7.32 21.53
N TRP A 2 -1.03 7.18 22.46
CA TRP A 2 -2.44 7.51 22.22
C TRP A 2 -2.65 8.94 21.74
N SER A 3 -1.98 9.92 22.31
CA SER A 3 -2.05 11.33 21.89
C SER A 3 -1.59 11.56 20.44
N ILE A 4 -0.63 10.79 19.94
CA ILE A 4 -0.19 10.87 18.54
C ILE A 4 -1.27 10.28 17.60
N VAL A 5 -1.90 9.17 17.99
CA VAL A 5 -3.03 8.57 17.25
C VAL A 5 -4.20 9.56 17.21
N LEU A 6 -4.57 10.14 18.35
CA LEU A 6 -5.60 11.18 18.44
C LEU A 6 -5.26 12.40 17.59
N GLY A 7 -4.03 12.91 17.70
CA GLY A 7 -3.56 14.02 16.87
C GLY A 7 -3.70 13.71 15.38
N THR A 8 -3.39 12.49 14.96
CA THR A 8 -3.58 12.04 13.58
C THR A 8 -5.06 12.06 13.18
N ILE A 9 -5.95 11.50 13.98
CA ILE A 9 -7.41 11.48 13.74
C ILE A 9 -8.00 12.90 13.71
N LEU A 10 -7.53 13.77 14.62
CA LEU A 10 -7.97 15.16 14.73
C LEU A 10 -7.25 16.13 13.77
N ARG A 11 -6.41 15.61 12.86
CA ARG A 11 -5.64 16.39 11.88
C ARG A 11 -4.62 17.37 12.52
N GLN A 12 -4.16 17.04 13.72
CA GLN A 12 -3.10 17.77 14.44
C GLN A 12 -1.76 17.05 14.18
N TRP A 13 -1.06 17.43 13.12
CA TRP A 13 0.07 16.65 12.63
C TRP A 13 1.42 17.05 13.24
N ALA A 14 1.55 18.26 13.80
CA ALA A 14 2.77 18.69 14.48
C ALA A 14 2.76 18.25 15.95
N PHE A 15 3.91 17.94 16.53
CA PHE A 15 4.00 17.66 17.96
C PHE A 15 3.60 18.87 18.81
N LEU A 16 3.94 20.08 18.38
CA LEU A 16 3.48 21.33 18.99
C LEU A 16 1.95 21.45 19.01
N ALA A 17 1.26 21.03 17.94
CA ALA A 17 -0.20 21.04 17.91
C ALA A 17 -0.80 19.96 18.86
N ILE A 18 -0.13 18.83 19.02
CA ILE A 18 -0.51 17.82 20.02
C ILE A 18 -0.27 18.35 21.44
N GLU A 19 0.82 19.05 21.69
CA GLU A 19 1.09 19.73 22.97
C GLU A 19 -0.04 20.72 23.30
N ALA A 20 -0.43 21.59 22.38
CA ALA A 20 -1.55 22.51 22.56
C ALA A 20 -2.86 21.77 22.88
N LEU A 21 -3.13 20.66 22.18
CA LEU A 21 -4.30 19.81 22.42
C LEU A 21 -4.31 19.21 23.83
N VAL A 22 -3.19 18.64 24.29
CA VAL A 22 -3.10 18.02 25.62
C VAL A 22 -2.93 19.05 26.74
N GLY A 23 -2.55 20.27 26.44
CA GLY A 23 -2.56 21.44 27.33
C GLY A 23 -3.96 22.02 27.56
N SER A 24 -4.92 21.72 26.67
CA SER A 24 -6.27 22.27 26.71
C SER A 24 -7.19 21.54 27.71
N THR A 25 -8.35 22.11 27.99
CA THR A 25 -9.42 21.49 28.79
C THR A 25 -9.97 20.22 28.17
N ALA A 26 -9.87 20.07 26.83
CA ALA A 26 -10.31 18.87 26.09
C ALA A 26 -9.50 17.61 26.45
N ARG A 27 -8.31 17.76 27.05
CA ARG A 27 -7.41 16.66 27.40
C ARG A 27 -8.12 15.50 28.12
N ARG A 28 -8.92 15.81 29.13
CA ARG A 28 -9.63 14.80 29.94
C ARG A 28 -10.62 13.99 29.09
N ASN A 29 -11.36 14.66 28.22
CA ASN A 29 -12.32 14.00 27.33
C ASN A 29 -11.64 13.11 26.28
N LEU A 30 -10.38 13.40 25.96
CA LEU A 30 -9.55 12.60 25.06
C LEU A 30 -8.82 11.45 25.76
N GLY A 31 -9.04 11.24 27.06
CA GLY A 31 -8.41 10.17 27.83
C GLY A 31 -6.91 10.38 28.07
N VAL A 32 -6.42 11.63 28.04
CA VAL A 32 -5.03 11.99 28.31
C VAL A 32 -4.92 12.53 29.74
N SER A 33 -4.23 11.82 30.61
CA SER A 33 -4.17 12.13 32.03
C SER A 33 -3.31 13.36 32.34
N GLN A 34 -2.19 13.56 31.64
CA GLN A 34 -1.23 14.63 31.90
C GLN A 34 -0.90 15.42 30.63
N ALA A 35 -0.63 16.72 30.79
CA ALA A 35 -0.03 17.54 29.73
C ALA A 35 1.47 17.25 29.62
N PHE A 36 2.02 17.42 28.44
CA PHE A 36 3.45 17.22 28.15
C PHE A 36 3.84 18.10 26.96
N GLY A 37 5.14 18.45 26.87
CA GLY A 37 5.69 19.24 25.78
C GLY A 37 5.99 18.41 24.50
N ASP A 38 6.12 19.12 23.39
CA ASP A 38 6.45 18.53 22.08
C ASP A 38 7.83 17.84 22.06
N ASP A 39 8.82 18.43 22.75
CA ASP A 39 10.14 17.82 22.94
C ASP A 39 10.05 16.46 23.62
N SER A 40 9.17 16.33 24.62
CA SER A 40 8.92 15.06 25.30
C SER A 40 8.39 14.00 24.34
N LEU A 41 7.54 14.37 23.39
CA LEU A 41 7.08 13.47 22.32
C LEU A 41 8.23 13.06 21.38
N GLY A 42 9.09 14.00 21.02
CA GLY A 42 10.28 13.74 20.21
C GLY A 42 11.17 12.68 20.89
N TYR A 43 11.65 12.93 22.09
CA TYR A 43 12.49 12.00 22.85
C TYR A 43 11.82 10.66 23.15
N PHE A 44 10.52 10.68 23.40
CA PHE A 44 9.75 9.45 23.63
C PHE A 44 9.71 8.58 22.38
N THR A 45 9.44 9.17 21.21
CA THR A 45 9.32 8.42 19.95
C THR A 45 10.67 7.89 19.45
N GLU A 46 11.79 8.53 19.78
CA GLU A 46 13.13 8.03 19.48
C GLU A 46 13.47 6.71 20.19
N ARG A 47 12.94 6.54 21.40
CA ARG A 47 13.28 5.42 22.31
C ARG A 47 12.34 4.24 22.21
N LEU A 48 11.16 4.43 21.60
CA LEU A 48 10.17 3.36 21.48
C LEU A 48 10.57 2.34 20.40
N ASP A 49 10.35 1.08 20.73
CA ASP A 49 10.38 0.00 19.75
C ASP A 49 9.11 0.08 18.85
N PRO A 50 9.25 0.07 17.52
CA PRO A 50 8.11 0.01 16.62
C PRO A 50 7.33 -1.31 16.64
N ALA A 51 7.92 -2.41 17.12
CA ALA A 51 7.30 -3.74 17.06
C ALA A 51 5.94 -3.82 17.78
N PRO A 52 5.74 -3.26 19.00
CA PRO A 52 4.43 -3.23 19.63
C PRO A 52 3.37 -2.47 18.83
N THR A 53 3.75 -1.40 18.13
CA THR A 53 2.82 -0.65 17.26
C THR A 53 2.40 -1.47 16.06
N ARG A 54 3.32 -2.20 15.43
CA ARG A 54 2.99 -3.17 14.36
C ARG A 54 2.07 -4.27 14.86
N ALA A 55 2.36 -4.84 16.03
CA ALA A 55 1.51 -5.85 16.64
C ALA A 55 0.08 -5.33 16.93
N ALA A 56 -0.03 -4.10 17.44
CA ALA A 56 -1.34 -3.47 17.65
C ALA A 56 -2.12 -3.28 16.33
N LEU A 57 -1.45 -2.81 15.27
CA LEU A 57 -2.07 -2.66 13.95
C LEU A 57 -2.55 -4.02 13.40
N ALA A 58 -1.72 -5.06 13.47
CA ALA A 58 -2.09 -6.40 13.07
C ALA A 58 -3.28 -6.94 13.89
N ALA A 59 -3.29 -6.73 15.21
CA ALA A 59 -4.39 -7.14 16.08
C ALA A 59 -5.72 -6.46 15.72
N VAL A 60 -5.68 -5.16 15.35
CA VAL A 60 -6.86 -4.41 14.87
C VAL A 60 -7.37 -5.01 13.56
N LEU A 61 -6.48 -5.33 12.60
CA LEU A 61 -6.85 -5.95 11.33
C LEU A 61 -7.45 -7.35 11.53
N HIS A 62 -6.87 -8.18 12.40
CA HIS A 62 -7.42 -9.48 12.74
C HIS A 62 -8.82 -9.36 13.37
N ARG A 63 -9.01 -8.39 14.26
CA ARG A 63 -10.33 -8.13 14.85
C ARG A 63 -11.33 -7.65 13.80
N ALA A 64 -10.90 -6.78 12.87
CA ALA A 64 -11.73 -6.35 11.75
C ALA A 64 -12.17 -7.54 10.88
N LYS A 65 -11.25 -8.45 10.55
CA LYS A 65 -11.58 -9.67 9.77
C LYS A 65 -12.56 -10.57 10.52
N ARG A 66 -12.36 -10.82 11.82
CA ARG A 66 -13.31 -11.59 12.63
C ARG A 66 -14.70 -10.93 12.71
N ASN A 67 -14.75 -9.61 12.69
CA ASN A 67 -15.99 -8.83 12.69
C ASN A 67 -16.53 -8.59 11.27
N LYS A 68 -16.07 -9.37 10.28
CA LYS A 68 -16.58 -9.40 8.92
C LYS A 68 -16.41 -8.07 8.11
N ALA A 69 -15.43 -7.25 8.47
CA ALA A 69 -15.15 -5.99 7.77
C ALA A 69 -14.75 -6.18 6.29
N PHE A 70 -14.41 -7.41 5.89
CA PHE A 70 -13.98 -7.77 4.54
C PHE A 70 -14.98 -8.71 3.84
N GLU A 71 -16.23 -8.83 4.30
CA GLU A 71 -17.23 -9.72 3.70
C GLU A 71 -17.60 -9.36 2.26
N SER A 72 -17.52 -8.07 1.90
CA SER A 72 -17.71 -7.63 0.51
C SER A 72 -16.59 -8.06 -0.42
N CYS A 73 -15.42 -8.42 0.12
CA CYS A 73 -14.29 -8.88 -0.65
C CYS A 73 -14.44 -10.35 -1.02
N ARG A 74 -14.53 -10.66 -2.30
CA ARG A 74 -14.41 -12.06 -2.75
C ARG A 74 -13.01 -12.62 -2.48
N PHE A 75 -11.99 -11.78 -2.59
CA PHE A 75 -10.59 -12.07 -2.29
C PHE A 75 -9.96 -10.84 -1.62
N VAL A 76 -9.22 -11.07 -0.55
CA VAL A 76 -8.50 -10.03 0.19
C VAL A 76 -7.10 -9.89 -0.40
N GLY A 77 -6.82 -8.76 -1.00
CA GLY A 77 -5.51 -8.45 -1.58
C GLY A 77 -4.59 -7.69 -0.64
N LEU A 78 -3.29 -7.78 -0.89
CA LEU A 78 -2.26 -6.93 -0.33
C LEU A 78 -1.63 -6.13 -1.47
N ALA A 79 -1.87 -4.83 -1.51
CA ALA A 79 -1.15 -3.93 -2.41
C ALA A 79 0.12 -3.42 -1.72
N LEU A 80 1.23 -3.45 -2.48
CA LEU A 80 2.47 -2.78 -2.09
C LEU A 80 2.81 -1.73 -3.14
N ASP A 81 3.18 -0.56 -2.67
CA ASP A 81 3.61 0.52 -3.55
C ASP A 81 4.53 1.48 -2.79
N GLY A 82 5.47 2.10 -3.52
CA GLY A 82 6.40 3.06 -2.97
C GLY A 82 5.89 4.48 -3.02
N THR A 83 6.33 5.29 -2.08
CA THR A 83 5.99 6.70 -2.07
C THR A 83 7.08 7.57 -1.48
N THR A 84 7.16 8.80 -1.95
CA THR A 84 7.99 9.84 -1.37
C THR A 84 7.21 10.56 -0.28
N VAL A 85 7.82 10.72 0.88
CA VAL A 85 7.25 11.44 2.02
C VAL A 85 8.25 12.44 2.59
N GLY A 86 7.77 13.56 3.07
CA GLY A 86 8.52 14.61 3.74
C GLY A 86 9.64 15.20 2.89
N ARG A 87 9.80 16.52 2.94
CA ARG A 87 10.92 17.24 2.33
C ARG A 87 11.65 18.03 3.39
N ARG A 88 12.98 18.00 3.37
CA ARG A 88 13.82 18.76 4.31
C ARG A 88 15.03 19.38 3.58
N ARG A 89 15.50 20.49 4.10
CA ARG A 89 16.69 21.17 3.55
C ARG A 89 18.00 20.52 4.00
N LYS A 90 18.02 19.92 5.21
CA LYS A 90 19.21 19.34 5.82
C LYS A 90 19.10 17.83 5.94
N TRP A 91 20.18 17.13 5.71
CA TRP A 91 20.33 15.71 6.04
C TRP A 91 20.39 15.53 7.56
N LYS A 92 19.64 14.57 8.10
CA LYS A 92 19.58 14.31 9.55
C LYS A 92 19.41 12.83 9.92
N CYS A 93 19.06 11.96 8.97
CA CYS A 93 18.86 10.55 9.28
C CYS A 93 19.32 9.67 8.10
N PRO A 94 19.56 8.35 8.34
CA PRO A 94 20.04 7.41 7.30
C PRO A 94 19.10 7.27 6.10
N TRP A 95 17.81 7.60 6.25
CA TRP A 95 16.83 7.48 5.17
C TRP A 95 16.71 8.74 4.30
N CYS A 96 17.46 9.79 4.60
CA CYS A 96 17.49 10.99 3.78
C CYS A 96 18.09 10.70 2.42
N ARG A 97 17.31 10.82 1.35
CA ARG A 97 17.77 10.75 -0.03
C ARG A 97 17.88 12.16 -0.62
N PRO A 98 19.03 12.54 -1.17
CA PRO A 98 19.17 13.84 -1.78
C PRO A 98 18.31 13.93 -3.05
N TYR A 99 17.68 15.07 -3.28
CA TYR A 99 17.13 15.41 -4.58
C TYR A 99 17.83 16.65 -5.13
N ARG A 100 17.99 16.66 -6.45
CA ARG A 100 18.79 17.63 -7.16
C ARG A 100 17.94 18.49 -8.08
N ASN A 101 18.37 19.72 -8.33
CA ASN A 101 17.82 20.57 -9.38
C ASN A 101 18.33 20.14 -10.77
N ALA A 102 17.97 20.89 -11.80
CA ALA A 102 18.45 20.68 -13.17
C ALA A 102 19.99 20.77 -13.29
N ASP A 103 20.62 21.62 -12.45
CA ASP A 103 22.07 21.84 -12.41
C ASP A 103 22.80 20.76 -11.58
N ARG A 104 22.10 19.70 -11.16
CA ARG A 104 22.60 18.60 -10.32
C ARG A 104 23.00 18.98 -8.90
N GLU A 105 22.68 20.17 -8.42
CA GLU A 105 22.92 20.60 -7.05
C GLU A 105 21.89 19.99 -6.09
N ILE A 106 22.34 19.63 -4.88
CA ILE A 106 21.43 19.11 -3.84
C ILE A 106 20.61 20.28 -3.29
N VAL A 107 19.31 20.30 -3.60
CA VAL A 107 18.35 21.30 -3.13
C VAL A 107 17.59 20.86 -1.89
N GLY A 108 17.75 19.61 -1.49
CA GLY A 108 17.15 19.08 -0.28
C GLY A 108 17.15 17.56 -0.21
N TYR A 109 16.42 17.03 0.76
CA TYR A 109 16.32 15.62 1.06
C TYR A 109 14.87 15.18 1.16
N ARG A 110 14.58 13.96 0.73
CA ARG A 110 13.28 13.29 0.79
C ARG A 110 13.42 11.97 1.51
N HIS A 111 12.34 11.49 2.07
CA HIS A 111 12.24 10.13 2.58
C HIS A 111 11.39 9.30 1.63
N HIS A 112 11.71 8.03 1.53
CA HIS A 112 10.96 7.07 0.73
C HIS A 112 10.54 5.91 1.63
N LEU A 113 9.34 5.40 1.40
CA LEU A 113 8.85 4.21 2.06
C LEU A 113 7.98 3.39 1.11
N VAL A 114 7.92 2.11 1.34
CA VAL A 114 6.90 1.21 0.79
C VAL A 114 5.80 1.06 1.83
N LEU A 115 4.56 1.20 1.38
CA LEU A 115 3.36 0.96 2.17
C LEU A 115 2.73 -0.37 1.74
N ALA A 116 2.35 -1.20 2.70
CA ALA A 116 1.49 -2.34 2.46
C ALA A 116 0.06 -2.03 2.90
N THR A 117 -0.91 -2.34 2.06
CA THR A 117 -2.30 -1.98 2.27
C THR A 117 -3.22 -3.14 1.88
N VAL A 118 -4.18 -3.49 2.73
CA VAL A 118 -5.28 -4.41 2.37
C VAL A 118 -6.17 -3.74 1.34
N VAL A 119 -6.47 -4.46 0.26
CA VAL A 119 -7.29 -4.03 -0.88
C VAL A 119 -8.22 -5.14 -1.35
N GLY A 120 -9.08 -4.85 -2.31
CA GLY A 120 -9.95 -5.84 -2.98
C GLY A 120 -11.43 -5.71 -2.65
N GLY A 121 -11.80 -4.82 -1.74
CA GLY A 121 -13.19 -4.45 -1.43
C GLY A 121 -13.35 -2.95 -1.28
N ASP A 122 -14.41 -2.52 -0.62
CA ASP A 122 -14.70 -1.10 -0.40
C ASP A 122 -13.79 -0.45 0.66
N LEU A 123 -13.12 -1.27 1.46
CA LEU A 123 -12.28 -0.86 2.57
C LEU A 123 -10.80 -1.09 2.28
N THR A 124 -10.04 -0.01 2.27
CA THR A 124 -8.59 -0.02 2.10
C THR A 124 -7.91 0.30 3.43
N LEU A 125 -7.14 -0.63 3.99
CA LEU A 125 -6.52 -0.47 5.31
C LEU A 125 -5.01 -0.65 5.24
N PRO A 126 -4.19 0.35 5.69
CA PRO A 126 -2.76 0.18 5.82
C PRO A 126 -2.41 -0.93 6.82
N VAL A 127 -1.35 -1.67 6.51
CA VAL A 127 -0.89 -2.82 7.30
C VAL A 127 0.45 -2.53 7.96
N ASP A 128 1.42 -2.05 7.20
CA ASP A 128 2.79 -1.78 7.67
C ASP A 128 3.51 -0.88 6.67
N VAL A 129 4.63 -0.31 7.07
CA VAL A 129 5.52 0.50 6.22
C VAL A 129 6.97 0.04 6.36
N ASP A 130 7.73 0.16 5.27
CA ASP A 130 9.18 -0.06 5.27
C ASP A 130 9.89 1.13 4.61
N PRO A 131 10.61 1.98 5.37
CA PRO A 131 11.42 3.04 4.81
C PRO A 131 12.69 2.49 4.18
N TYR A 132 13.18 3.18 3.14
CA TYR A 132 14.44 2.85 2.50
C TYR A 132 15.26 4.11 2.17
N GLY A 133 16.57 4.01 2.37
CA GLY A 133 17.54 5.09 2.24
C GLY A 133 18.49 4.90 1.05
N PRO A 134 19.56 5.72 0.99
CA PRO A 134 20.65 5.54 0.01
C PRO A 134 21.24 4.12 0.09
N GLY A 135 21.49 3.50 -1.06
CA GLY A 135 22.01 2.12 -1.14
C GLY A 135 20.95 1.01 -1.00
N ASP A 136 19.71 1.35 -0.66
CA ASP A 136 18.58 0.43 -0.61
C ASP A 136 17.59 0.72 -1.76
N SER A 137 16.68 -0.21 -2.04
CA SER A 137 15.73 -0.10 -3.14
C SER A 137 14.29 -0.30 -2.67
N GLU A 138 13.36 0.21 -3.47
CA GLU A 138 11.92 0.06 -3.23
C GLU A 138 11.49 -1.41 -3.19
N TYR A 139 11.94 -2.21 -4.15
CA TYR A 139 11.60 -3.63 -4.19
C TYR A 139 12.26 -4.45 -3.06
N ALA A 140 13.46 -4.08 -2.58
CA ALA A 140 14.05 -4.71 -1.41
C ALA A 140 13.27 -4.38 -0.13
N ALA A 141 12.85 -3.13 0.04
CA ALA A 141 11.94 -2.72 1.11
C ALA A 141 10.60 -3.47 1.00
N GLY A 142 10.07 -3.61 -0.21
CA GLY A 142 8.86 -4.39 -0.48
C GLY A 142 8.98 -5.86 -0.07
N GLN A 143 10.11 -6.52 -0.35
CA GLN A 143 10.36 -7.90 0.08
C GLN A 143 10.40 -8.04 1.61
N ARG A 144 11.10 -7.12 2.30
CA ARG A 144 11.14 -7.11 3.78
C ARG A 144 9.74 -6.92 4.35
N LEU A 145 8.98 -5.99 3.77
CA LEU A 145 7.62 -5.70 4.17
C LEU A 145 6.69 -6.89 3.96
N LEU A 146 6.78 -7.56 2.81
CA LEU A 146 6.00 -8.74 2.47
C LEU A 146 6.20 -9.88 3.49
N ARG A 147 7.47 -10.20 3.82
CA ARG A 147 7.79 -11.22 4.83
C ARG A 147 7.27 -10.85 6.22
N ARG A 148 7.40 -9.57 6.62
CA ARG A 148 6.87 -9.09 7.90
C ARG A 148 5.35 -9.18 7.99
N VAL A 149 4.65 -8.75 6.95
CA VAL A 149 3.18 -8.85 6.86
C VAL A 149 2.74 -10.31 6.93
N ARG A 150 3.47 -11.23 6.27
CA ARG A 150 3.19 -12.67 6.34
C ARG A 150 3.28 -13.22 7.77
N VAL A 151 4.28 -12.78 8.53
CA VAL A 151 4.43 -13.17 9.94
C VAL A 151 3.31 -12.58 10.80
N SER A 152 2.98 -11.30 10.62
CA SER A 152 2.03 -10.58 11.47
C SER A 152 0.56 -10.93 11.21
N LEU A 153 0.18 -11.15 9.94
CA LEU A 153 -1.20 -11.47 9.57
C LEU A 153 -1.46 -12.97 9.36
N GLY A 154 -0.42 -13.77 9.18
CA GLY A 154 -0.54 -15.20 8.92
C GLY A 154 -0.92 -15.53 7.47
N ALA A 155 -0.85 -16.84 7.13
CA ALA A 155 -1.01 -17.34 5.76
C ALA A 155 -2.38 -17.07 5.13
N ARG A 156 -3.43 -17.13 5.96
CA ARG A 156 -4.83 -17.14 5.48
C ARG A 156 -5.50 -15.76 5.53
N PHE A 157 -4.74 -14.72 5.79
CA PHE A 157 -5.31 -13.38 5.85
C PHE A 157 -5.44 -12.78 4.46
N ILE A 158 -4.41 -12.96 3.62
CA ILE A 158 -4.25 -12.42 2.27
C ILE A 158 -4.39 -13.55 1.26
N ASP A 159 -5.15 -13.31 0.19
CA ASP A 159 -5.37 -14.26 -0.90
C ASP A 159 -4.45 -13.99 -2.10
N TYR A 160 -3.99 -12.74 -2.30
CA TYR A 160 -3.09 -12.35 -3.38
C TYR A 160 -2.32 -11.07 -3.06
N VAL A 161 -1.21 -10.89 -3.75
CA VAL A 161 -0.42 -9.64 -3.74
C VAL A 161 -0.61 -8.93 -5.06
N VAL A 162 -0.83 -7.61 -5.04
CA VAL A 162 -0.93 -6.79 -6.24
C VAL A 162 0.06 -5.63 -6.19
N VAL A 163 0.85 -5.46 -7.29
CA VAL A 163 1.94 -4.49 -7.34
C VAL A 163 2.06 -3.82 -8.70
N ASP A 164 2.77 -2.69 -8.75
CA ASP A 164 3.14 -2.06 -10.02
C ASP A 164 4.31 -2.78 -10.71
N GLY A 165 4.63 -2.37 -11.94
CA GLY A 165 5.69 -2.93 -12.76
C GLY A 165 7.08 -2.84 -12.14
N GLU A 166 7.35 -1.83 -11.33
CA GLU A 166 8.61 -1.69 -10.58
C GLU A 166 8.91 -2.92 -9.69
N PHE A 167 7.87 -3.57 -9.16
CA PHE A 167 7.99 -4.80 -8.37
C PHE A 167 7.96 -6.08 -9.19
N ALA A 168 7.74 -6.02 -10.52
CA ALA A 168 7.72 -7.20 -11.38
C ALA A 168 9.14 -7.70 -11.67
N THR A 169 9.89 -8.00 -10.64
CA THR A 169 11.26 -8.53 -10.66
C THR A 169 11.29 -9.94 -10.08
N ALA A 170 12.15 -10.81 -10.61
CA ALA A 170 12.24 -12.19 -10.14
C ALA A 170 12.46 -12.30 -8.62
N PRO A 171 13.36 -11.51 -7.98
CA PRO A 171 13.55 -11.56 -6.54
C PRO A 171 12.29 -11.23 -5.72
N PHE A 172 11.47 -10.28 -6.18
CA PHE A 172 10.21 -9.95 -5.49
C PHE A 172 9.15 -11.03 -5.69
N LEU A 173 9.02 -11.55 -6.92
CA LEU A 173 8.06 -12.60 -7.27
C LEU A 173 8.38 -13.91 -6.54
N HIS A 174 9.68 -14.24 -6.38
CA HIS A 174 10.13 -15.36 -5.55
C HIS A 174 9.79 -15.15 -4.08
N ALA A 175 10.05 -13.96 -3.52
CA ALA A 175 9.70 -13.65 -2.14
C ALA A 175 8.18 -13.78 -1.88
N ALA A 176 7.34 -13.43 -2.84
CA ALA A 176 5.90 -13.67 -2.75
C ALA A 176 5.55 -15.16 -2.79
N GLY A 177 6.25 -15.95 -3.61
CA GLY A 177 6.15 -17.42 -3.64
C GLY A 177 6.57 -18.06 -2.32
N GLU A 178 7.68 -17.62 -1.72
CA GLU A 178 8.16 -18.06 -0.40
C GLU A 178 7.12 -17.87 0.72
N VAL A 179 6.41 -16.74 0.70
CA VAL A 179 5.33 -16.47 1.67
C VAL A 179 4.00 -17.12 1.30
N GLY A 180 3.93 -17.79 0.14
CA GLY A 180 2.77 -18.57 -0.32
C GLY A 180 1.63 -17.70 -0.87
N TRP A 181 1.89 -16.49 -1.35
CA TRP A 181 0.89 -15.60 -1.93
C TRP A 181 1.07 -15.45 -3.44
N PRO A 182 0.04 -15.77 -4.24
CA PRO A 182 0.05 -15.47 -5.67
C PRO A 182 0.15 -13.97 -5.93
N VAL A 183 0.77 -13.61 -7.06
CA VAL A 183 1.04 -12.23 -7.43
C VAL A 183 0.26 -11.84 -8.69
N VAL A 184 -0.22 -10.60 -8.70
CA VAL A 184 -0.72 -9.88 -9.86
C VAL A 184 0.12 -8.63 -10.01
N ALA A 185 1.03 -8.60 -10.99
CA ALA A 185 1.94 -7.48 -11.19
C ALA A 185 1.67 -6.78 -12.52
N ARG A 186 1.80 -5.46 -12.56
CA ARG A 186 1.66 -4.68 -13.79
C ARG A 186 2.77 -5.05 -14.77
N LEU A 187 2.41 -5.41 -15.99
CA LEU A 187 3.33 -5.66 -17.08
C LEU A 187 3.46 -4.41 -17.95
N LYS A 188 4.67 -3.90 -18.06
CA LYS A 188 5.05 -2.70 -18.83
C LYS A 188 6.39 -2.96 -19.54
N ASP A 189 7.02 -1.90 -20.00
CA ASP A 189 8.33 -1.91 -20.67
C ASP A 189 9.51 -2.40 -19.78
N ASN A 190 9.29 -2.57 -18.48
CA ASN A 190 10.26 -3.17 -17.57
C ASN A 190 10.55 -4.67 -17.88
N LEU A 191 9.61 -5.34 -18.56
CA LEU A 191 9.76 -6.71 -19.08
C LEU A 191 9.47 -6.73 -20.59
N PRO A 192 10.36 -6.13 -21.41
CA PRO A 192 10.05 -5.79 -22.79
C PRO A 192 9.78 -7.01 -23.68
N GLU A 193 10.43 -8.14 -23.43
CA GLU A 193 10.24 -9.36 -24.23
C GLU A 193 8.87 -9.98 -23.99
N LEU A 194 8.50 -10.18 -22.72
CA LEU A 194 7.19 -10.69 -22.33
C LEU A 194 6.08 -9.73 -22.79
N PHE A 195 6.29 -8.43 -22.61
CA PHE A 195 5.32 -7.42 -23.03
C PHE A 195 5.07 -7.45 -24.55
N ARG A 196 6.14 -7.48 -25.38
CA ARG A 196 6.02 -7.60 -26.84
C ARG A 196 5.39 -8.94 -27.25
N ALA A 197 5.72 -10.04 -26.58
CA ALA A 197 5.11 -11.34 -26.84
C ALA A 197 3.60 -11.30 -26.59
N ALA A 198 3.17 -10.70 -25.48
CA ALA A 198 1.76 -10.51 -25.12
C ALA A 198 1.05 -9.59 -26.14
N GLN A 199 1.68 -8.48 -26.53
CA GLN A 199 1.13 -7.58 -27.57
C GLN A 199 0.89 -8.32 -28.88
N ARG A 200 1.89 -9.05 -29.40
CA ARG A 200 1.76 -9.82 -30.65
C ARG A 200 0.64 -10.87 -30.54
N ARG A 201 0.57 -11.59 -29.43
CA ARG A 201 -0.44 -12.65 -29.23
C ARG A 201 -1.86 -12.11 -29.16
N PHE A 202 -2.06 -10.95 -28.55
CA PHE A 202 -3.39 -10.37 -28.37
C PHE A 202 -3.81 -9.38 -29.48
N CYS A 203 -2.91 -9.03 -30.40
CA CYS A 203 -3.17 -8.04 -31.45
C CYS A 203 -4.28 -8.48 -32.41
N SER A 204 -4.23 -9.72 -32.87
CA SER A 204 -5.15 -10.26 -33.89
C SER A 204 -6.25 -11.16 -33.30
N LYS A 205 -6.25 -11.37 -31.99
CA LYS A 205 -7.21 -12.23 -31.30
C LYS A 205 -8.41 -11.44 -30.83
N PRO A 206 -9.66 -11.91 -30.99
CA PRO A 206 -10.80 -11.30 -30.34
C PRO A 206 -10.67 -11.43 -28.81
N PRO A 207 -11.29 -10.55 -28.02
CA PRO A 207 -11.27 -10.67 -26.56
C PRO A 207 -11.94 -11.96 -26.11
N ASP A 208 -11.32 -12.60 -25.13
CA ASP A 208 -11.80 -13.86 -24.53
C ASP A 208 -13.02 -13.64 -23.63
N LEU A 209 -13.22 -12.41 -23.14
CA LEU A 209 -14.35 -12.03 -22.31
C LEU A 209 -14.71 -10.57 -22.53
N LYS A 210 -16.03 -10.30 -22.66
CA LYS A 210 -16.60 -8.95 -22.68
C LYS A 210 -17.66 -8.85 -21.57
N PHE A 211 -17.66 -7.76 -20.81
CA PHE A 211 -18.68 -7.53 -19.76
C PHE A 211 -18.80 -6.05 -19.45
N ARG A 212 -19.76 -5.70 -18.59
CA ARG A 212 -19.89 -4.36 -18.00
C ARG A 212 -19.33 -4.34 -16.58
N ASP A 213 -18.56 -3.30 -16.25
CA ASP A 213 -18.09 -2.95 -14.92
C ASP A 213 -18.68 -1.58 -14.57
N GLY A 214 -19.84 -1.58 -13.87
CA GLY A 214 -20.66 -0.40 -13.74
C GLY A 214 -21.17 0.09 -15.09
N SER A 215 -20.88 1.36 -15.42
CA SER A 215 -21.21 1.98 -16.73
C SER A 215 -20.24 1.63 -17.86
N ASP A 216 -19.07 1.10 -17.52
CA ASP A 216 -17.97 0.91 -18.46
C ASP A 216 -18.04 -0.45 -19.17
N ARG A 217 -17.60 -0.49 -20.42
CA ARG A 217 -17.43 -1.73 -21.18
C ARG A 217 -15.99 -2.23 -21.02
N VAL A 218 -15.83 -3.48 -20.63
CA VAL A 218 -14.53 -4.13 -20.41
C VAL A 218 -14.37 -5.29 -21.39
N GLU A 219 -13.21 -5.35 -22.02
CA GLU A 219 -12.74 -6.43 -22.87
C GLU A 219 -11.47 -7.02 -22.27
N ILE A 220 -11.37 -8.35 -22.18
CA ILE A 220 -10.22 -9.06 -21.62
C ILE A 220 -9.67 -10.06 -22.62
N TRP A 221 -8.36 -10.08 -22.78
CA TRP A 221 -7.56 -11.11 -23.41
C TRP A 221 -6.75 -11.84 -22.35
N ASP A 222 -6.56 -13.13 -22.47
CA ASP A 222 -5.96 -14.00 -21.45
C ASP A 222 -5.19 -15.16 -22.08
N ALA A 223 -3.99 -15.41 -21.58
CA ALA A 223 -3.20 -16.59 -21.91
C ALA A 223 -2.27 -16.92 -20.73
N ASP A 224 -2.12 -18.22 -20.39
CA ASP A 224 -1.39 -18.70 -19.22
C ASP A 224 -0.18 -19.59 -19.58
N ASP A 225 0.29 -19.49 -20.81
CA ASP A 225 1.35 -20.29 -21.40
C ASP A 225 2.50 -19.43 -21.97
N PHE A 226 2.75 -18.24 -21.40
CA PHE A 226 3.95 -17.50 -21.75
C PHE A 226 5.16 -18.06 -21.04
N ASP A 227 6.30 -18.06 -21.75
CA ASP A 227 7.57 -18.45 -21.16
C ASP A 227 8.03 -17.40 -20.14
N PRO A 228 8.49 -17.81 -18.95
CA PRO A 228 9.12 -16.94 -18.00
C PRO A 228 10.48 -16.46 -18.54
N TRP A 229 10.94 -15.28 -18.08
CA TRP A 229 12.32 -14.86 -18.35
C TRP A 229 13.30 -15.67 -17.47
N GLU A 230 14.55 -15.75 -17.89
CA GLU A 230 15.57 -16.66 -17.36
C GLU A 230 15.68 -16.68 -15.82
N SER A 231 15.62 -15.52 -15.17
CA SER A 231 15.74 -15.44 -13.71
C SER A 231 14.45 -15.77 -12.96
N LEU A 232 13.31 -15.90 -13.63
CA LEU A 232 12.02 -16.25 -13.02
C LEU A 232 11.80 -17.76 -13.10
N GLN A 233 11.92 -18.44 -11.98
CA GLN A 233 11.79 -19.89 -11.85
C GLN A 233 10.31 -20.32 -11.72
N TRP A 234 9.48 -19.87 -12.64
CA TRP A 234 8.09 -20.33 -12.79
C TRP A 234 7.98 -21.24 -14.00
N ASP A 235 7.05 -22.17 -13.99
CA ASP A 235 6.80 -23.05 -15.15
C ASP A 235 6.25 -22.23 -16.34
N THR A 236 5.28 -21.36 -16.07
CA THR A 236 4.67 -20.46 -17.06
C THR A 236 4.26 -19.15 -16.41
N VAL A 237 4.08 -18.11 -17.23
CA VAL A 237 3.53 -16.83 -16.83
C VAL A 237 2.17 -16.63 -17.48
N ARG A 238 1.16 -16.36 -16.69
CA ARG A 238 -0.13 -15.93 -17.20
C ARG A 238 -0.13 -14.41 -17.42
N VAL A 239 -0.57 -13.98 -18.59
CA VAL A 239 -0.73 -12.56 -18.91
C VAL A 239 -2.19 -12.31 -19.27
N ILE A 240 -2.76 -11.27 -18.65
CA ILE A 240 -4.03 -10.69 -19.09
C ILE A 240 -3.78 -9.29 -19.65
N ARG A 241 -4.50 -8.96 -20.71
CA ARG A 241 -4.71 -7.60 -21.20
C ARG A 241 -6.15 -7.25 -20.96
N TYR A 242 -6.45 -6.06 -20.43
CA TYR A 242 -7.80 -5.54 -20.47
C TYR A 242 -7.85 -4.19 -21.15
N ARG A 243 -8.99 -3.91 -21.79
CA ARG A 243 -9.34 -2.60 -22.33
C ARG A 243 -10.68 -2.19 -21.74
N GLN A 244 -10.69 -1.06 -21.04
CA GLN A 244 -11.87 -0.48 -20.42
C GLN A 244 -12.25 0.79 -21.16
N HIS A 245 -13.48 0.82 -21.67
CA HIS A 245 -14.07 1.95 -22.35
C HIS A 245 -14.98 2.67 -21.36
N HIS A 246 -14.57 3.84 -20.93
CA HIS A 246 -15.34 4.71 -20.05
C HIS A 246 -16.48 5.39 -20.80
N ARG A 247 -17.49 5.83 -20.04
CA ARG A 247 -18.67 6.50 -20.62
C ARG A 247 -18.34 7.84 -21.30
N ASP A 248 -17.29 8.52 -20.85
CA ASP A 248 -16.78 9.78 -21.41
C ASP A 248 -15.95 9.58 -22.70
N GLY A 249 -15.81 8.36 -23.18
CA GLY A 249 -15.03 8.00 -24.35
C GLY A 249 -13.56 7.71 -24.07
N GLN A 250 -13.08 7.91 -22.85
CA GLN A 250 -11.71 7.52 -22.48
C GLN A 250 -11.55 6.00 -22.57
N VAL A 251 -10.40 5.56 -23.09
CA VAL A 251 -10.04 4.15 -23.15
C VAL A 251 -8.78 3.90 -22.33
N VAL A 252 -8.87 3.02 -21.35
CA VAL A 252 -7.73 2.58 -20.54
C VAL A 252 -7.36 1.17 -20.94
N GLU A 253 -6.10 0.96 -21.26
CA GLU A 253 -5.55 -0.36 -21.59
C GLU A 253 -4.44 -0.73 -20.62
N ALA A 254 -4.42 -2.01 -20.21
CA ALA A 254 -3.46 -2.48 -19.24
C ALA A 254 -3.12 -3.96 -19.41
N TYR A 255 -1.84 -4.28 -19.22
CA TYR A 255 -1.32 -5.65 -19.19
C TYR A 255 -0.88 -6.00 -17.76
N TRP A 256 -1.13 -7.24 -17.36
CA TRP A 256 -0.80 -7.77 -16.05
C TRP A 256 -0.29 -9.19 -16.16
N LEU A 257 0.78 -9.49 -15.41
CA LEU A 257 1.28 -10.85 -15.27
C LEU A 257 0.86 -11.45 -13.94
N SER A 258 0.78 -12.78 -13.88
CA SER A 258 0.41 -13.50 -12.67
C SER A 258 0.89 -14.96 -12.72
N ASN A 259 1.03 -15.58 -11.55
CA ASN A 259 1.22 -17.01 -11.38
C ASN A 259 -0.09 -17.76 -11.04
N PHE A 260 -1.24 -17.11 -11.11
CA PHE A 260 -2.51 -17.81 -11.02
C PHE A 260 -2.78 -18.62 -12.31
N SER A 261 -3.03 -19.90 -12.19
CA SER A 261 -3.50 -20.69 -13.34
C SER A 261 -4.93 -20.30 -13.74
N SER A 262 -5.25 -20.40 -15.04
CA SER A 262 -6.58 -20.13 -15.59
C SER A 262 -7.66 -21.07 -15.00
N ARG A 263 -7.26 -22.29 -14.55
CA ARG A 263 -8.14 -23.25 -13.88
C ARG A 263 -8.56 -22.81 -12.47
N ARG A 264 -7.69 -22.09 -11.74
CA ARG A 264 -7.95 -21.65 -10.35
C ARG A 264 -8.57 -20.28 -10.26
N MET A 265 -8.25 -19.41 -11.21
CA MET A 265 -8.68 -18.00 -11.16
C MET A 265 -9.30 -17.55 -12.48
N SER A 266 -10.57 -17.15 -12.42
CA SER A 266 -11.28 -16.65 -13.60
C SER A 266 -10.70 -15.31 -14.08
N ARG A 267 -10.87 -15.01 -15.38
CA ARG A 267 -10.46 -13.75 -16.01
C ARG A 267 -11.04 -12.54 -15.30
N ARG A 268 -12.32 -12.61 -14.95
CA ARG A 268 -13.03 -11.52 -14.26
C ARG A 268 -12.48 -11.27 -12.85
N CYS A 269 -12.12 -12.33 -12.11
CA CYS A 269 -11.50 -12.19 -10.80
C CYS A 269 -10.10 -11.59 -10.91
N LEU A 270 -9.29 -12.05 -11.88
CA LEU A 270 -7.95 -11.52 -12.09
C LEU A 270 -7.98 -10.04 -12.52
N TYR A 271 -8.95 -9.63 -13.34
CA TYR A 271 -9.20 -8.24 -13.66
C TYR A 271 -9.53 -7.40 -12.39
N ALA A 272 -10.42 -7.91 -11.53
CA ALA A 272 -10.77 -7.22 -10.29
C ALA A 272 -9.56 -7.07 -9.35
N MET A 273 -8.73 -8.13 -9.25
CA MET A 273 -7.48 -8.09 -8.49
C MET A 273 -6.50 -7.05 -9.08
N ALA A 274 -6.33 -7.02 -10.39
CA ALA A 274 -5.50 -6.01 -11.07
C ALA A 274 -5.99 -4.58 -10.81
N LYS A 275 -7.30 -4.35 -10.85
CA LYS A 275 -7.90 -3.05 -10.55
C LYS A 275 -7.73 -2.63 -9.09
N SER A 276 -7.67 -3.57 -8.17
CA SER A 276 -7.52 -3.25 -6.75
C SER A 276 -6.21 -2.53 -6.40
N ARG A 277 -5.19 -2.60 -7.28
CA ARG A 277 -3.95 -1.82 -7.11
C ARG A 277 -4.20 -0.31 -7.01
N TRP A 278 -5.16 0.20 -7.80
CA TRP A 278 -5.49 1.63 -7.77
C TRP A 278 -6.01 2.12 -6.42
N GLN A 279 -6.48 1.20 -5.58
CA GLN A 279 -6.97 1.54 -4.24
C GLN A 279 -5.84 2.04 -3.33
N ILE A 280 -4.59 1.55 -3.48
CA ILE A 280 -3.48 2.05 -2.69
C ILE A 280 -3.12 3.48 -3.06
N GLU A 281 -3.15 3.84 -4.34
CA GLU A 281 -2.89 5.22 -4.79
C GLU A 281 -4.00 6.17 -4.34
N ASN A 282 -5.25 5.84 -4.69
CA ASN A 282 -6.40 6.72 -4.52
C ASN A 282 -6.88 6.82 -3.07
N GLN A 283 -6.87 5.72 -2.34
CA GLN A 283 -7.37 5.68 -0.96
C GLN A 283 -6.24 5.50 0.06
N GLY A 284 -5.20 4.73 -0.27
CA GLY A 284 -4.04 4.53 0.60
C GLY A 284 -3.24 5.81 0.75
N PHE A 285 -2.54 6.21 -0.30
CA PHE A 285 -1.62 7.35 -0.24
C PHE A 285 -2.32 8.70 -0.16
N ASN A 286 -3.34 8.94 -0.99
CA ASN A 286 -4.01 10.24 -0.99
C ASN A 286 -4.60 10.58 0.37
N ASP A 287 -5.28 9.64 1.00
CA ASP A 287 -5.80 9.86 2.35
C ASP A 287 -4.66 9.99 3.37
N ALA A 288 -3.71 9.05 3.38
CA ALA A 288 -2.62 9.05 4.35
C ALA A 288 -1.79 10.35 4.29
N LYS A 289 -1.52 10.87 3.10
CA LYS A 289 -0.75 12.11 2.91
C LYS A 289 -1.59 13.35 3.21
N ASN A 290 -2.74 13.48 2.54
CA ASN A 290 -3.52 14.72 2.55
C ASN A 290 -4.38 14.90 3.80
N ARG A 291 -4.85 13.78 4.38
CA ARG A 291 -5.76 13.82 5.54
C ARG A 291 -5.10 13.43 6.84
N TYR A 292 -4.06 12.57 6.81
CA TYR A 292 -3.47 12.03 8.05
C TYR A 292 -2.02 12.45 8.26
N GLY A 293 -1.49 13.31 7.39
CA GLY A 293 -0.18 13.95 7.56
C GLY A 293 1.00 12.97 7.47
N LEU A 294 0.90 11.92 6.62
CA LEU A 294 1.99 10.97 6.40
C LEU A 294 3.26 11.67 5.89
N GLU A 295 3.11 12.76 5.12
CA GLU A 295 4.23 13.56 4.61
C GLU A 295 4.83 14.51 5.64
N HIS A 296 4.15 14.74 6.77
CA HIS A 296 4.61 15.68 7.76
C HIS A 296 5.68 15.05 8.65
N ILE A 297 6.90 15.63 8.63
CA ILE A 297 8.00 15.21 9.48
C ILE A 297 7.84 15.86 10.85
N ARG A 298 7.28 15.14 11.81
CA ARG A 298 7.00 15.62 13.18
C ARG A 298 8.29 15.76 13.99
N HIS A 299 9.16 14.75 13.87
CA HIS A 299 10.49 14.73 14.51
C HIS A 299 11.45 13.99 13.60
N HIS A 300 12.64 14.58 13.30
CA HIS A 300 13.53 14.06 12.26
C HIS A 300 14.61 13.14 12.84
N HIS A 301 14.18 11.98 13.31
CA HIS A 301 15.01 10.85 13.77
C HIS A 301 14.40 9.56 13.19
N GLU A 302 15.21 8.59 12.74
CA GLU A 302 14.72 7.41 12.01
C GLU A 302 13.68 6.62 12.80
N ARG A 303 13.92 6.33 14.07
CA ARG A 303 12.95 5.59 14.91
C ARG A 303 11.65 6.35 15.08
N SER A 304 11.76 7.66 15.33
CA SER A 304 10.59 8.52 15.47
C SER A 304 9.77 8.58 14.19
N LEU A 305 10.42 8.72 13.03
CA LEU A 305 9.76 8.72 11.71
C LEU A 305 8.97 7.43 11.51
N LEU A 306 9.62 6.28 11.69
CA LEU A 306 8.98 4.97 11.53
C LEU A 306 7.79 4.80 12.47
N LEU A 307 7.97 5.14 13.76
CA LEU A 307 6.91 5.03 14.74
C LEU A 307 5.71 5.92 14.40
N VAL A 308 5.98 7.17 13.99
CA VAL A 308 4.93 8.13 13.61
C VAL A 308 4.18 7.67 12.38
N TRP A 309 4.85 7.12 11.37
CA TRP A 309 4.18 6.55 10.19
C TRP A 309 3.30 5.36 10.55
N LEU A 310 3.75 4.46 11.42
CA LEU A 310 2.95 3.34 11.92
C LEU A 310 1.74 3.81 12.74
N LEU A 311 1.90 4.82 13.60
CA LEU A 311 0.80 5.40 14.36
C LEU A 311 -0.20 6.15 13.45
N THR A 312 0.30 6.75 12.37
CA THR A 312 -0.55 7.35 11.32
C THR A 312 -1.39 6.27 10.63
N CYS A 313 -0.78 5.14 10.27
CA CYS A 313 -1.50 3.98 9.72
C CYS A 313 -2.55 3.44 10.69
N LEU A 314 -2.22 3.35 11.97
CA LEU A 314 -3.15 2.91 13.01
C LEU A 314 -4.33 3.88 13.16
N GLY A 315 -4.07 5.20 13.23
CA GLY A 315 -5.11 6.22 13.31
C GLY A 315 -6.08 6.19 12.13
N LEU A 316 -5.54 6.10 10.91
CA LEU A 316 -6.32 5.96 9.68
C LEU A 316 -7.17 4.68 9.69
N THR A 317 -6.57 3.55 10.10
CA THR A 317 -7.28 2.27 10.18
C THR A 317 -8.44 2.33 11.18
N LEU A 318 -8.21 2.88 12.38
CA LEU A 318 -9.25 3.03 13.40
C LEU A 318 -10.40 3.92 12.93
N GLU A 319 -10.11 5.06 12.32
CA GLU A 319 -11.14 5.96 11.79
C GLU A 319 -11.97 5.31 10.68
N ARG A 320 -11.32 4.60 9.74
CA ARG A 320 -12.05 3.90 8.66
C ARG A 320 -12.94 2.79 9.17
N LEU A 321 -12.46 1.99 10.12
CA LEU A 321 -13.27 0.95 10.76
C LEU A 321 -14.44 1.54 11.57
N TYR A 322 -14.21 2.66 12.25
CA TYR A 322 -15.28 3.38 12.95
C TYR A 322 -16.36 3.87 11.97
N ARG A 323 -15.95 4.51 10.86
CA ARG A 323 -16.88 4.98 9.82
C ARG A 323 -17.67 3.82 9.21
N LEU A 324 -17.02 2.72 8.86
CA LEU A 324 -17.68 1.52 8.35
C LEU A 324 -18.77 1.01 9.30
N ARG A 325 -18.47 0.97 10.60
CA ARG A 325 -19.37 0.40 11.60
C ARG A 325 -20.54 1.30 11.96
N TYR A 326 -20.31 2.61 12.03
CA TYR A 326 -21.27 3.54 12.64
C TYR A 326 -21.87 4.56 11.67
N LEU A 327 -21.18 4.91 10.60
CA LEU A 327 -21.63 5.96 9.69
C LEU A 327 -22.21 5.42 8.36
N HIS A 328 -21.86 4.22 7.95
CA HIS A 328 -22.35 3.63 6.69
C HIS A 328 -23.53 2.65 6.90
N ARG A 329 -24.07 2.50 8.10
CA ARG A 329 -25.24 1.67 8.39
C ARG A 329 -26.58 2.28 7.98
N GLY A 330 -26.61 3.48 7.41
CA GLY A 330 -27.82 4.22 7.05
C GLY A 330 -28.19 4.25 5.57
N SER A 331 -27.48 3.49 4.71
CA SER A 331 -27.73 3.48 3.25
C SER A 331 -28.02 2.05 2.73
N HIS A 332 -28.95 1.37 3.38
CA HIS A 332 -29.58 0.15 2.83
C HIS A 332 -31.09 0.35 2.80
#